data_844ae59840647da96d3a7e14f15dd805
#
_entry.id   844ae59840647da96d3a7e14f15dd805
#
_cell.length_a   1.000
_cell.length_b   1.000
_cell.length_c   1.000
_cell.angle_alpha   90.00
_cell.angle_beta   90.00
_cell.angle_gamma   90.00
#
_symmetry.space_group_name_H-M   'P 1'
#
loop_
_entity.id
_entity.type
_entity.pdbx_description
1 polymer ?
#
loop_
_entity_poly.entity_id
_entity_poly.type
_entity_poly.pdbx_seq_one_letter_code
_entity_poly.pdbx_strand_id
1 'polypeptide(L)' 'MALSYEFLVERAEQAAQEAACSMLDNVKERALRSEKAWRTMADQVLEVARNREQALQEKLASSQLLGAT' A
#
# COMPACT_ATOMS: atom_id res chain seq x y z
N MET A 1 12.44 8.82 5.72
CA MET A 1 11.19 9.31 5.13
C MET A 1 10.24 8.16 4.92
N ALA A 2 9.00 8.32 5.35
CA ALA A 2 8.00 7.30 5.10
C ALA A 2 7.55 7.35 3.64
N LEU A 3 7.50 6.19 3.00
CA LEU A 3 7.00 6.08 1.64
C LEU A 3 5.47 6.23 1.66
N SER A 4 4.94 7.13 0.87
CA SER A 4 3.51 7.32 0.80
C SER A 4 2.87 6.24 -0.08
N TYR A 5 1.59 5.95 0.18
CA TYR A 5 0.82 5.03 -0.64
C TYR A 5 0.82 5.45 -2.12
N GLU A 6 0.65 6.74 -2.36
CA GLU A 6 0.64 7.29 -3.71
C GLU A 6 1.95 7.06 -4.44
N PHE A 7 3.07 7.24 -3.75
CA PHE A 7 4.39 6.98 -4.31
C PHE A 7 4.53 5.51 -4.71
N LEU A 8 4.10 4.60 -3.85
CA LEU A 8 4.21 3.17 -4.09
C LEU A 8 3.34 2.73 -5.28
N VAL A 9 2.12 3.27 -5.38
CA VAL A 9 1.23 3.00 -6.51
C VAL A 9 1.81 3.54 -7.80
N GLU A 10 2.38 4.74 -7.77
CA GLU A 10 3.03 5.33 -8.94
C GLU A 10 4.19 4.47 -9.44
N ARG A 11 5.00 3.96 -8.52
CA ARG A 11 6.10 3.06 -8.87
C ARG A 11 5.59 1.75 -9.47
N ALA A 12 4.50 1.22 -8.92
CA ALA A 12 3.89 0.01 -9.47
C ALA A 12 3.38 0.24 -10.90
N GLU A 13 2.77 1.38 -11.16
CA GLU A 13 2.30 1.73 -12.50
C GLU A 13 3.44 1.90 -13.48
N GLN A 14 4.54 2.53 -13.05
CA GLN A 14 5.73 2.66 -13.88
C GLN A 14 6.30 1.29 -14.25
N ALA A 15 6.37 0.38 -13.29
CA ALA A 15 6.86 -0.97 -13.54
C ALA A 15 5.93 -1.73 -14.49
N ALA A 16 4.62 -1.55 -14.34
CA ALA A 16 3.64 -2.17 -15.23
C ALA A 16 3.80 -1.65 -16.67
N GLN A 17 4.03 -0.35 -16.84
CA GLN A 17 4.27 0.24 -18.14
C GLN A 17 5.55 -0.29 -18.78
N GLU A 18 6.62 -0.41 -18.00
CA GLU A 18 7.86 -1.01 -18.48
C GLU A 18 7.63 -2.44 -18.98
N ALA A 19 6.87 -3.23 -18.23
CA ALA A 19 6.55 -4.59 -18.63
C ALA A 19 5.77 -4.62 -19.94
N ALA A 20 4.81 -3.72 -20.09
CA ALA A 20 3.99 -3.65 -21.29
C ALA A 20 4.76 -3.19 -22.51
N CYS A 21 5.76 -2.31 -22.33
CA CYS A 21 6.53 -1.75 -23.43
C CYS A 21 7.76 -2.59 -23.78
N SER A 22 8.13 -3.55 -22.95
CA SER A 22 9.35 -4.33 -23.16
C SER A 22 9.11 -5.45 -24.17
N MET A 23 10.03 -5.61 -25.09
CA MET A 23 10.02 -6.72 -26.04
C MET A 23 10.82 -7.93 -25.55
N LEU A 24 11.65 -7.71 -24.52
CA LEU A 24 12.50 -8.76 -23.96
C LEU A 24 11.80 -9.43 -22.79
N ASP A 25 11.67 -10.75 -22.84
CA ASP A 25 11.02 -11.50 -21.79
C ASP A 25 11.67 -11.30 -20.42
N ASN A 26 12.99 -11.24 -20.37
CA ASN A 26 13.73 -11.05 -19.14
C ASN A 26 13.39 -9.71 -18.47
N VAL A 27 13.33 -8.65 -19.28
CA VAL A 27 13.01 -7.31 -18.79
C VAL A 27 11.56 -7.26 -18.34
N LYS A 28 10.67 -7.90 -19.11
CA LYS A 28 9.25 -7.97 -18.78
C LYS A 28 9.03 -8.69 -17.44
N GLU A 29 9.68 -9.82 -17.22
CA GLU A 29 9.57 -10.55 -15.97
C GLU A 29 10.06 -9.74 -14.79
N ARG A 30 11.21 -9.06 -14.97
CA ARG A 30 11.78 -8.21 -13.92
C ARG A 30 10.82 -7.07 -13.58
N ALA A 31 10.24 -6.43 -14.58
CA ALA A 31 9.30 -5.34 -14.39
C ALA A 31 8.03 -5.80 -13.67
N LEU A 32 7.52 -7.00 -14.03
CA LEU A 32 6.35 -7.57 -13.35
C LEU A 32 6.63 -7.90 -11.88
N ARG A 33 7.83 -8.38 -11.58
CA ARG A 33 8.24 -8.61 -10.19
C ARG A 33 8.32 -7.30 -9.41
N SER A 34 8.87 -6.27 -10.04
CA SER A 34 8.92 -4.94 -9.42
C SER A 34 7.53 -4.40 -9.15
N GLU A 35 6.63 -4.52 -10.11
CA GLU A 35 5.25 -4.11 -9.95
C GLU A 35 4.60 -4.80 -8.76
N LYS A 36 4.75 -6.12 -8.68
CA LYS A 36 4.19 -6.90 -7.59
C LYS A 36 4.74 -6.45 -6.24
N ALA A 37 6.05 -6.24 -6.16
CA ALA A 37 6.68 -5.77 -4.92
C ALA A 37 6.16 -4.41 -4.50
N TRP A 38 6.05 -3.47 -5.42
CA TRP A 38 5.53 -2.13 -5.12
C TRP A 38 4.06 -2.18 -4.68
N ARG A 39 3.24 -3.00 -5.34
CA ARG A 39 1.84 -3.15 -4.97
C ARG A 39 1.68 -3.80 -3.60
N THR A 40 2.51 -4.77 -3.28
CA THR A 40 2.51 -5.40 -1.95
C THR A 40 2.83 -4.38 -0.87
N MET A 41 3.84 -3.53 -1.10
CA MET A 41 4.17 -2.46 -0.17
C MET A 41 3.04 -1.45 -0.02
N ALA A 42 2.39 -1.10 -1.13
CA ALA A 42 1.25 -0.18 -1.09
C ALA A 42 0.09 -0.77 -0.28
N ASP A 43 -0.21 -2.06 -0.47
CA ASP A 43 -1.24 -2.74 0.29
C ASP A 43 -0.92 -2.76 1.78
N GLN A 44 0.34 -2.97 2.15
CA GLN A 44 0.76 -2.96 3.55
C GLN A 44 0.58 -1.58 4.18
N VAL A 45 0.92 -0.52 3.45
CA VAL A 45 0.72 0.85 3.93
C VAL A 45 -0.76 1.12 4.18
N LEU A 46 -1.61 0.69 3.24
CA LEU A 46 -3.05 0.88 3.36
C LEU A 46 -3.61 0.09 4.53
N GLU A 47 -3.17 -1.16 4.72
CA GLU A 47 -3.60 -2.01 5.80
C GLU A 47 -3.22 -1.43 7.17
N VAL A 48 -1.98 -0.95 7.29
CA VAL A 48 -1.53 -0.30 8.52
C VAL A 48 -2.39 0.93 8.84
N ALA A 49 -2.71 1.73 7.82
CA ALA A 49 -3.55 2.91 8.00
C ALA A 49 -4.96 2.52 8.47
N ARG A 50 -5.55 1.47 7.90
CA ARG A 50 -6.86 0.96 8.30
C ARG A 50 -6.83 0.46 9.75
N ASN A 51 -5.79 -0.27 10.10
CA ASN A 51 -5.65 -0.83 11.45
C ASN A 51 -5.53 0.29 12.48
N ARG A 52 -4.78 1.33 12.16
CA ARG A 52 -4.65 2.50 13.05
C ARG A 52 -5.98 3.21 13.24
N GLU A 53 -6.71 3.41 12.16
CA GLU A 53 -8.01 4.05 12.21
C GLU A 53 -8.99 3.23 13.02
N GLN A 54 -9.02 1.92 12.80
CA GLN A 54 -9.90 1.01 13.54
C GLN A 54 -9.56 1.01 15.03
N ALA A 55 -8.28 0.93 15.37
CA ALA A 55 -7.84 0.97 16.76
C ALA A 55 -8.22 2.30 17.43
N LEU A 56 -8.11 3.40 16.70
CA LEU A 56 -8.51 4.71 17.21
C LEU A 56 -10.02 4.78 17.45
N GLN A 57 -10.82 4.25 16.53
CA GLN A 57 -12.28 4.21 16.70
C GLN A 57 -12.69 3.36 17.87
N GLU A 58 -12.07 2.20 18.06
CA GLU A 58 -12.33 1.33 19.19
C GLU A 58 -11.98 2.01 20.50
N LYS A 59 -10.86 2.72 20.53
CA LYS A 59 -10.43 3.47 21.71
C LYS A 59 -11.40 4.59 22.04
N LEU A 60 -11.87 5.32 21.03
CA LEU A 60 -12.85 6.38 21.21
C LEU A 60 -14.19 5.83 21.70
N ALA A 61 -14.64 4.71 21.16
CA ALA A 61 -15.87 4.06 21.57
C ALA A 61 -15.78 3.61 23.04
N SER A 62 -14.67 2.99 23.43
CA SER A 62 -14.42 2.60 24.82
C SER A 62 -14.39 3.81 25.75
N SER A 63 -13.75 4.89 25.31
CA SER A 63 -13.67 6.12 26.09
C SER A 63 -15.06 6.75 26.28
N GLN A 64 -15.89 6.72 25.26
CA GLN A 64 -17.26 7.23 25.33
C GLN A 64 -18.12 6.40 26.29
N LEU A 65 -17.98 5.08 26.25
CA LEU A 65 -18.70 4.20 27.17
C LEU A 65 -18.30 4.45 28.61
N LEU A 66 -17.02 4.64 28.87
CA LEU A 66 -16.51 4.93 30.21
C LEU A 66 -16.85 6.37 30.62
N GLY A 67 -16.87 7.29 29.68
CA GLY A 67 -17.18 8.68 29.94
C GLY A 67 -18.65 8.96 30.18
N ALA A 68 -19.53 8.04 29.80
CA ALA A 68 -20.96 8.17 30.00
C ALA A 68 -21.42 7.91 31.45
N THR A 69 -20.51 7.42 32.26
CA THR A 69 -20.77 7.24 33.70
C THR A 69 -20.33 8.50 34.52
#